data_5c7030ceca06110d9dbf85218ff8e6cd
#
_entry.id   5c7030ceca06110d9dbf85218ff8e6cd
#
_cell.length_a   1.000
_cell.length_b   1.000
_cell.length_c   1.000
_cell.angle_alpha   90.00
_cell.angle_beta   90.00
_cell.angle_gamma   90.00
#
_symmetry.space_group_name_H-M   'P 1'
#
loop_
_entity.id
_entity.type
_entity.pdbx_description
1 polymer ?
#
loop_
_entity_poly.entity_id
_entity_poly.type
_entity_poly.pdbx_seq_one_letter_code
_entity_poly.pdbx_strand_id
1 'polypeptide(L)'
;RKRGTVDPFAPINGISLERYADLGAALDGHDKDAAKKAEILGAEGVAVADYDAAATGWTARMQDMSLMGRVATAFMPMYQAALARRKGGAARVSYEDYVHVSALIKIYGFEAAIQAAGVSMSDWTEAGGYWTGQMSANMMQYAGHHNFVSQEEGKIRGGAGPRPVSVTRDTSAAATAQPNAQALQQQA
;
A
#
# COMPACT_ATOMS: atom_id res chain seq x y z
N ARG A 1 -20.36 -30.17 24.53
CA ARG A 1 -19.40 -29.08 24.74
C ARG A 1 -19.39 -28.22 23.48
N LYS A 2 -20.01 -27.04 23.55
CA LYS A 2 -19.87 -26.04 22.47
C LYS A 2 -18.40 -25.65 22.40
N ARG A 3 -17.71 -25.98 21.32
CA ARG A 3 -16.42 -25.37 20.99
C ARG A 3 -16.71 -23.87 20.85
N GLY A 4 -16.23 -23.07 21.76
CA GLY A 4 -16.29 -21.63 21.63
C GLY A 4 -15.64 -21.26 20.30
N THR A 5 -16.39 -20.64 19.42
CA THR A 5 -15.86 -20.08 18.19
C THR A 5 -14.86 -19.01 18.60
N VAL A 6 -13.56 -19.27 18.37
CA VAL A 6 -12.53 -18.27 18.61
C VAL A 6 -12.84 -17.10 17.66
N ASP A 7 -12.94 -15.89 18.23
CA ASP A 7 -13.12 -14.68 17.43
C ASP A 7 -11.96 -14.54 16.43
N PRO A 8 -12.23 -14.55 15.12
CA PRO A 8 -11.17 -14.42 14.10
C PRO A 8 -10.42 -13.09 14.17
N PHE A 9 -10.96 -12.10 14.87
CA PHE A 9 -10.34 -10.80 15.09
C PHE A 9 -9.71 -10.63 16.47
N ALA A 10 -9.69 -11.67 17.30
CA ALA A 10 -9.03 -11.62 18.60
C ALA A 10 -7.52 -11.38 18.42
N PRO A 11 -6.90 -10.52 19.25
CA PRO A 11 -5.47 -10.25 19.18
C PRO A 11 -4.62 -11.53 19.28
N ILE A 12 -3.49 -11.55 18.58
CA ILE A 12 -2.50 -12.62 18.64
C ILE A 12 -1.25 -12.06 19.32
N ASN A 13 -0.80 -12.67 20.41
CA ASN A 13 0.30 -12.16 21.26
C ASN A 13 0.14 -10.67 21.65
N GLY A 14 -1.08 -10.26 21.94
CA GLY A 14 -1.38 -8.87 22.26
C GLY A 14 -1.38 -7.91 21.06
N ILE A 15 -1.18 -8.40 19.85
CA ILE A 15 -1.15 -7.62 18.61
C ILE A 15 -2.48 -7.80 17.88
N SER A 16 -3.29 -6.75 17.86
CA SER A 16 -4.53 -6.70 17.10
C SER A 16 -4.26 -6.65 15.59
N LEU A 17 -5.26 -6.92 14.77
CA LEU A 17 -5.14 -6.81 13.31
C LEU A 17 -4.73 -5.39 12.89
N GLU A 18 -5.31 -4.37 13.53
CA GLU A 18 -4.96 -2.97 13.28
C GLU A 18 -3.48 -2.68 13.65
N ARG A 19 -3.05 -3.16 14.82
CA ARG A 19 -1.67 -3.01 15.25
C ARG A 19 -0.70 -3.76 14.33
N TYR A 20 -1.08 -4.96 13.88
CA TYR A 20 -0.32 -5.73 12.91
C TYR A 20 -0.18 -4.98 11.57
N ALA A 21 -1.26 -4.38 11.08
CA ALA A 21 -1.25 -3.55 9.88
C ALA A 21 -0.32 -2.33 10.04
N ASP A 22 -0.37 -1.67 11.18
CA ASP A 22 0.48 -0.51 11.48
C ASP A 22 1.97 -0.88 11.57
N LEU A 23 2.29 -1.99 12.23
CA LEU A 23 3.65 -2.51 12.30
C LEU A 23 4.16 -2.94 10.92
N GLY A 24 3.33 -3.59 10.12
CA GLY A 24 3.65 -3.95 8.74
C GLY A 24 3.96 -2.72 7.88
N ALA A 25 3.20 -1.65 8.07
CA ALA A 25 3.46 -0.36 7.41
C ALA A 25 4.78 0.27 7.86
N ALA A 26 5.13 0.17 9.15
CA ALA A 26 6.42 0.60 9.66
C ALA A 26 7.60 -0.16 9.04
N LEU A 27 7.40 -1.43 8.73
CA LEU A 27 8.40 -2.31 8.14
C LEU A 27 8.43 -2.25 6.60
N ASP A 28 7.60 -1.45 5.98
CA ASP A 28 7.54 -1.33 4.52
C ASP A 28 8.91 -0.98 3.94
N GLY A 29 9.39 -1.82 3.03
CA GLY A 29 10.72 -1.71 2.43
C GLY A 29 11.88 -2.22 3.28
N HIS A 30 11.64 -2.73 4.50
CA HIS A 30 12.68 -3.18 5.44
C HIS A 30 12.52 -4.62 5.93
N ASP A 31 11.57 -5.37 5.38
CA ASP A 31 11.23 -6.73 5.84
C ASP A 31 12.36 -7.75 5.61
N LYS A 32 13.26 -7.48 4.69
CA LYS A 32 14.38 -8.35 4.37
C LYS A 32 15.65 -8.04 5.15
N ASP A 33 15.67 -6.93 5.88
CA ASP A 33 16.80 -6.51 6.72
C ASP A 33 16.48 -6.80 8.19
N ALA A 34 17.03 -7.88 8.72
CA ALA A 34 16.76 -8.34 10.09
C ALA A 34 17.16 -7.30 11.15
N ALA A 35 18.27 -6.61 10.97
CA ALA A 35 18.75 -5.59 11.90
C ALA A 35 17.80 -4.35 11.90
N LYS A 36 17.41 -3.91 10.73
CA LYS A 36 16.49 -2.78 10.60
C LYS A 36 15.09 -3.12 11.10
N LYS A 37 14.62 -4.34 10.85
CA LYS A 37 13.37 -4.87 11.39
C LYS A 37 13.37 -4.85 12.91
N ALA A 38 14.44 -5.33 13.55
CA ALA A 38 14.57 -5.33 15.01
C ALA A 38 14.59 -3.90 15.58
N GLU A 39 15.30 -2.98 14.93
CA GLU A 39 15.32 -1.55 15.31
C GLU A 39 13.95 -0.91 15.25
N ILE A 40 13.21 -1.10 14.15
CA ILE A 40 11.88 -0.53 13.94
C ILE A 40 10.88 -1.10 14.96
N LEU A 41 10.85 -2.40 15.13
CA LEU A 41 9.97 -3.06 16.10
C LEU A 41 10.31 -2.69 17.54
N GLY A 42 11.61 -2.55 17.87
CA GLY A 42 12.07 -2.09 19.17
C GLY A 42 11.59 -0.68 19.48
N ALA A 43 11.63 0.23 18.53
CA ALA A 43 11.10 1.59 18.66
C ALA A 43 9.57 1.61 18.89
N GLU A 44 8.87 0.61 18.37
CA GLU A 44 7.42 0.43 18.55
C GLU A 44 7.07 -0.36 19.84
N GLY A 45 8.06 -0.78 20.60
CA GLY A 45 7.87 -1.54 21.84
C GLY A 45 7.46 -2.99 21.62
N VAL A 46 7.79 -3.59 20.48
CA VAL A 46 7.43 -4.94 20.10
C VAL A 46 8.68 -5.79 19.90
N ALA A 47 8.73 -6.97 20.53
CA ALA A 47 9.79 -7.94 20.28
C ALA A 47 9.61 -8.61 18.89
N VAL A 48 10.72 -8.86 18.20
CA VAL A 48 10.69 -9.52 16.88
C VAL A 48 9.96 -10.87 16.95
N ALA A 49 10.21 -11.68 17.99
CA ALA A 49 9.54 -12.97 18.16
C ALA A 49 8.02 -12.85 18.31
N ASP A 50 7.54 -11.82 19.03
CA ASP A 50 6.11 -11.57 19.22
C ASP A 50 5.45 -11.11 17.91
N TYR A 51 6.14 -10.25 17.16
CA TYR A 51 5.69 -9.83 15.84
C TYR A 51 5.62 -11.02 14.86
N ASP A 52 6.65 -11.84 14.80
CA ASP A 52 6.72 -12.99 13.89
C ASP A 52 5.62 -14.02 14.19
N ALA A 53 5.36 -14.27 15.48
CA ALA A 53 4.26 -15.14 15.89
C ALA A 53 2.89 -14.57 15.53
N ALA A 54 2.70 -13.27 15.73
CA ALA A 54 1.48 -12.59 15.31
C ALA A 54 1.31 -12.60 13.79
N ALA A 55 2.37 -12.34 13.04
CA ALA A 55 2.37 -12.37 11.58
C ALA A 55 1.97 -13.75 11.04
N THR A 56 2.52 -14.81 11.61
CA THR A 56 2.17 -16.19 11.26
C THR A 56 0.68 -16.46 11.53
N GLY A 57 0.20 -16.09 12.70
CA GLY A 57 -1.20 -16.29 13.10
C GLY A 57 -2.18 -15.46 12.24
N TRP A 58 -1.88 -14.21 11.99
CA TRP A 58 -2.73 -13.35 11.15
C TRP A 58 -2.74 -13.80 9.68
N THR A 59 -1.58 -14.20 9.13
CA THR A 59 -1.49 -14.77 7.77
C THR A 59 -2.34 -16.04 7.67
N ALA A 60 -2.27 -16.92 8.65
CA ALA A 60 -3.08 -18.14 8.68
C ALA A 60 -4.59 -17.82 8.67
N ARG A 61 -5.02 -16.82 9.45
CA ARG A 61 -6.43 -16.37 9.47
C ARG A 61 -6.85 -15.73 8.15
N MET A 62 -5.98 -14.99 7.49
CA MET A 62 -6.26 -14.40 6.17
C MET A 62 -6.41 -15.47 5.08
N GLN A 63 -5.69 -16.57 5.20
CA GLN A 63 -5.74 -17.70 4.26
C GLN A 63 -6.82 -18.73 4.61
N ASP A 64 -7.47 -18.60 5.76
CA ASP A 64 -8.50 -19.55 6.21
C ASP A 64 -9.78 -19.39 5.39
N MET A 65 -10.05 -20.38 4.55
CA MET A 65 -11.23 -20.42 3.69
C MET A 65 -12.55 -20.43 4.47
N SER A 66 -12.54 -20.96 5.70
CA SER A 66 -13.74 -20.96 6.55
C SER A 66 -14.17 -19.56 7.00
N LEU A 67 -13.25 -18.60 6.97
CA LEU A 67 -13.51 -17.19 7.29
C LEU A 67 -13.94 -16.36 6.08
N MET A 68 -14.06 -16.98 4.90
CA MET A 68 -14.54 -16.36 3.67
C MET A 68 -13.82 -15.04 3.30
N GLY A 69 -12.53 -14.95 3.60
CA GLY A 69 -11.72 -13.77 3.30
C GLY A 69 -11.98 -12.54 4.18
N ARG A 70 -12.78 -12.66 5.24
CA ARG A 70 -13.17 -11.53 6.11
C ARG A 70 -11.96 -10.83 6.73
N VAL A 71 -10.98 -11.59 7.21
CA VAL A 71 -9.78 -11.02 7.84
C VAL A 71 -8.91 -10.30 6.81
N ALA A 72 -8.70 -10.90 5.64
CA ALA A 72 -7.94 -10.27 4.55
C ALA A 72 -8.62 -8.98 4.05
N THR A 73 -9.94 -8.99 3.90
CA THR A 73 -10.72 -7.83 3.47
C THR A 73 -10.65 -6.69 4.49
N ALA A 74 -10.65 -7.00 5.79
CA ALA A 74 -10.50 -6.01 6.85
C ALA A 74 -9.06 -5.48 6.94
N PHE A 75 -8.05 -6.32 6.69
CA PHE A 75 -6.63 -5.96 6.79
C PHE A 75 -6.20 -4.93 5.75
N MET A 76 -6.61 -5.08 4.50
CA MET A 76 -6.11 -4.22 3.40
C MET A 76 -6.39 -2.72 3.62
N PRO A 77 -7.60 -2.27 3.98
CA PRO A 77 -7.84 -0.86 4.28
C PRO A 77 -7.04 -0.36 5.49
N MET A 78 -6.87 -1.19 6.51
CA MET A 78 -6.07 -0.86 7.70
C MET A 78 -4.61 -0.65 7.34
N TYR A 79 -4.05 -1.51 6.50
CA TYR A 79 -2.67 -1.42 6.05
C TYR A 79 -2.45 -0.17 5.19
N GLN A 80 -3.33 0.11 4.24
CA GLN A 80 -3.25 1.30 3.40
C GLN A 80 -3.36 2.59 4.21
N ALA A 81 -4.28 2.64 5.18
CA ALA A 81 -4.41 3.76 6.10
C ALA A 81 -3.15 3.97 6.95
N ALA A 82 -2.56 2.89 7.45
CA ALA A 82 -1.32 2.94 8.22
C ALA A 82 -0.15 3.45 7.39
N LEU A 83 -0.01 2.99 6.14
CA LEU A 83 1.00 3.50 5.21
C LEU A 83 0.83 5.01 4.98
N ALA A 84 -0.38 5.46 4.71
CA ALA A 84 -0.68 6.87 4.49
C ALA A 84 -0.31 7.73 5.72
N ARG A 85 -0.66 7.28 6.94
CA ARG A 85 -0.31 7.99 8.19
C ARG A 85 1.19 8.08 8.41
N ARG A 86 1.91 6.97 8.22
CA ARG A 86 3.37 6.90 8.46
C ARG A 86 4.17 7.68 7.43
N LYS A 87 3.67 7.80 6.22
CA LYS A 87 4.30 8.55 5.12
C LYS A 87 3.88 10.01 5.08
N GLY A 88 2.99 10.46 5.97
CA GLY A 88 2.49 11.83 6.01
C GLY A 88 1.40 12.14 5.00
N GLY A 89 0.68 11.09 4.53
CA GLY A 89 -0.41 11.20 3.58
C GLY A 89 -0.26 10.27 2.38
N ALA A 90 -1.31 10.15 1.58
CA ALA A 90 -1.30 9.31 0.39
C ALA A 90 -0.38 9.87 -0.69
N ALA A 91 0.40 9.01 -1.32
CA ALA A 91 1.30 9.40 -2.40
C ALA A 91 0.52 9.82 -3.65
N ARG A 92 0.92 10.95 -4.21
CA ARG A 92 0.37 11.51 -5.45
C ARG A 92 1.49 11.95 -6.36
N VAL A 93 1.31 11.73 -7.63
CA VAL A 93 2.18 12.29 -8.69
C VAL A 93 1.31 13.12 -9.64
N SER A 94 1.91 14.07 -10.37
CA SER A 94 1.19 14.80 -11.40
C SER A 94 0.78 13.85 -12.54
N TYR A 95 -0.20 14.26 -13.33
CA TYR A 95 -0.61 13.49 -14.50
C TYR A 95 0.54 13.30 -15.50
N GLU A 96 1.33 14.34 -15.72
CA GLU A 96 2.52 14.26 -16.57
C GLU A 96 3.52 13.24 -16.06
N ASP A 97 3.79 13.21 -14.76
CA ASP A 97 4.67 12.23 -14.14
C ASP A 97 4.09 10.82 -14.21
N TYR A 98 2.79 10.68 -14.04
CA TYR A 98 2.11 9.39 -14.20
C TYR A 98 2.25 8.85 -15.64
N VAL A 99 2.09 9.71 -16.64
CA VAL A 99 2.31 9.36 -18.06
C VAL A 99 3.76 8.98 -18.30
N HIS A 100 4.71 9.74 -17.75
CA HIS A 100 6.14 9.46 -17.91
C HIS A 100 6.53 8.10 -17.35
N VAL A 101 6.14 7.78 -16.11
CA VAL A 101 6.44 6.47 -15.50
C VAL A 101 5.73 5.34 -16.24
N SER A 102 4.50 5.55 -16.69
CA SER A 102 3.78 4.57 -17.52
C SER A 102 4.53 4.25 -18.81
N ALA A 103 5.11 5.26 -19.45
CA ALA A 103 5.96 5.09 -20.63
C ALA A 103 7.27 4.34 -20.31
N LEU A 104 7.92 4.68 -19.17
CA LEU A 104 9.11 3.98 -18.71
C LEU A 104 8.83 2.49 -18.45
N ILE A 105 7.69 2.16 -17.88
CA ILE A 105 7.29 0.76 -17.63
C ILE A 105 7.20 -0.01 -18.96
N LYS A 106 6.63 0.58 -19.98
CA LYS A 106 6.55 -0.04 -21.31
C LYS A 106 7.91 -0.26 -21.97
N ILE A 107 8.86 0.63 -21.74
CA ILE A 107 10.19 0.58 -22.36
C ILE A 107 11.14 -0.35 -21.58
N TYR A 108 11.19 -0.20 -20.27
CA TYR A 108 12.21 -0.81 -19.40
C TYR A 108 11.66 -1.91 -18.46
N GLY A 109 10.36 -2.06 -18.36
CA GLY A 109 9.72 -2.91 -17.37
C GLY A 109 9.49 -2.19 -16.04
N PHE A 110 8.69 -2.82 -15.18
CA PHE A 110 8.17 -2.20 -13.96
C PHE A 110 9.26 -1.80 -12.96
N GLU A 111 10.14 -2.72 -12.60
CA GLU A 111 11.19 -2.47 -11.60
C GLU A 111 12.16 -1.37 -12.01
N ALA A 112 12.69 -1.47 -13.23
CA ALA A 112 13.64 -0.49 -13.77
C ALA A 112 13.00 0.90 -13.91
N ALA A 113 11.72 0.96 -14.27
CA ALA A 113 10.97 2.20 -14.40
C ALA A 113 10.81 2.93 -13.07
N ILE A 114 10.40 2.22 -12.01
CA ILE A 114 10.25 2.85 -10.69
C ILE A 114 11.58 3.31 -10.12
N GLN A 115 12.63 2.54 -10.31
CA GLN A 115 13.98 2.95 -9.89
C GLN A 115 14.45 4.21 -10.63
N ALA A 116 14.26 4.27 -11.94
CA ALA A 116 14.63 5.44 -12.74
C ALA A 116 13.83 6.69 -12.37
N ALA A 117 12.57 6.52 -12.04
CA ALA A 117 11.69 7.61 -11.59
C ALA A 117 11.93 8.02 -10.12
N GLY A 118 12.64 7.22 -9.34
CA GLY A 118 12.87 7.50 -7.92
C GLY A 118 11.63 7.34 -7.04
N VAL A 119 10.71 6.47 -7.42
CA VAL A 119 9.44 6.22 -6.71
C VAL A 119 9.48 4.84 -6.06
N SER A 120 9.00 4.71 -4.82
CA SER A 120 8.83 3.40 -4.19
C SER A 120 7.65 2.65 -4.81
N MET A 121 7.65 1.31 -4.69
CA MET A 121 6.55 0.47 -5.18
C MET A 121 5.22 0.84 -4.53
N SER A 122 5.20 1.09 -3.22
CA SER A 122 3.99 1.47 -2.51
C SER A 122 3.47 2.85 -2.92
N ASP A 123 4.35 3.82 -3.12
CA ASP A 123 3.96 5.16 -3.59
C ASP A 123 3.41 5.11 -5.01
N TRP A 124 4.03 4.33 -5.89
CA TRP A 124 3.53 4.13 -7.23
C TRP A 124 2.16 3.44 -7.25
N THR A 125 1.95 2.43 -6.42
CA THR A 125 0.66 1.74 -6.30
C THR A 125 -0.45 2.69 -5.85
N GLU A 126 -0.20 3.54 -4.86
CA GLU A 126 -1.15 4.56 -4.41
C GLU A 126 -1.45 5.60 -5.50
N ALA A 127 -0.42 6.12 -6.14
CA ALA A 127 -0.57 7.11 -7.21
C ALA A 127 -1.29 6.51 -8.42
N GLY A 128 -0.97 5.27 -8.77
CA GLY A 128 -1.62 4.54 -9.85
C GLY A 128 -3.11 4.29 -9.58
N GLY A 129 -3.45 3.89 -8.36
CA GLY A 129 -4.84 3.72 -7.92
C GLY A 129 -5.64 5.02 -8.02
N TYR A 130 -5.06 6.13 -7.60
CA TYR A 130 -5.66 7.45 -7.73
C TYR A 130 -5.96 7.80 -9.20
N TRP A 131 -4.98 7.68 -10.10
CA TRP A 131 -5.15 8.02 -11.51
C TRP A 131 -6.09 7.06 -12.23
N THR A 132 -6.04 5.78 -11.93
CA THR A 132 -7.01 4.81 -12.46
C THR A 132 -8.43 5.19 -12.06
N GLY A 133 -8.65 5.59 -10.83
CA GLY A 133 -9.95 6.10 -10.35
C GLY A 133 -10.38 7.37 -11.06
N GLN A 134 -9.47 8.34 -11.25
CA GLN A 134 -9.75 9.58 -11.96
C GLN A 134 -10.11 9.35 -13.44
N MET A 135 -9.36 8.48 -14.11
CA MET A 135 -9.64 8.11 -15.49
C MET A 135 -10.98 7.40 -15.66
N SER A 136 -11.35 6.53 -14.73
CA SER A 136 -12.64 5.84 -14.73
C SER A 136 -13.81 6.81 -14.48
N ALA A 137 -13.62 7.77 -13.60
CA ALA A 137 -14.64 8.78 -13.28
C ALA A 137 -14.80 9.85 -14.38
N ASN A 138 -13.73 10.13 -15.14
CA ASN A 138 -13.67 11.20 -16.12
C ASN A 138 -13.17 10.69 -17.48
N MET A 139 -13.79 9.64 -18.00
CA MET A 139 -13.36 8.92 -19.23
C MET A 139 -13.17 9.86 -20.42
N MET A 140 -14.03 10.85 -20.59
CA MET A 140 -13.95 11.82 -21.71
C MET A 140 -12.70 12.70 -21.61
N GLN A 141 -12.36 13.14 -20.40
CA GLN A 141 -11.20 14.00 -20.15
C GLN A 141 -9.89 13.27 -20.44
N TYR A 142 -9.82 11.97 -20.13
CA TYR A 142 -8.61 11.15 -20.26
C TYR A 142 -8.65 10.21 -21.46
N ALA A 143 -9.55 10.43 -22.42
CA ALA A 143 -9.68 9.59 -23.62
C ALA A 143 -8.39 9.48 -24.43
N GLY A 144 -7.54 10.51 -24.41
CA GLY A 144 -6.24 10.55 -25.08
C GLY A 144 -5.07 9.97 -24.28
N HIS A 145 -5.31 9.37 -23.10
CA HIS A 145 -4.23 8.90 -22.21
C HIS A 145 -3.24 7.97 -22.91
N HIS A 146 -3.73 7.00 -23.67
CA HIS A 146 -2.89 6.05 -24.39
C HIS A 146 -1.96 6.76 -25.40
N ASN A 147 -2.47 7.77 -26.11
CA ASN A 147 -1.67 8.57 -27.04
C ASN A 147 -0.61 9.39 -26.33
N PHE A 148 -0.92 9.97 -25.17
CA PHE A 148 0.07 10.71 -24.37
C PHE A 148 1.20 9.80 -23.88
N VAL A 149 0.88 8.59 -23.44
CA VAL A 149 1.89 7.60 -23.06
C VAL A 149 2.77 7.23 -24.26
N SER A 150 2.18 7.00 -25.44
CA SER A 150 2.93 6.69 -26.67
C SER A 150 3.84 7.84 -27.13
N GLN A 151 3.38 9.08 -27.01
CA GLN A 151 4.19 10.27 -27.29
C GLN A 151 5.37 10.38 -26.33
N GLU A 152 5.14 10.12 -25.06
CA GLU A 152 6.20 10.13 -24.04
C GLU A 152 7.22 9.01 -24.28
N GLU A 153 6.79 7.81 -24.66
CA GLU A 153 7.68 6.75 -25.11
C GLU A 153 8.60 7.22 -26.28
N GLY A 154 8.01 7.89 -27.25
CA GLY A 154 8.75 8.45 -28.38
C GLY A 154 9.83 9.44 -27.97
N LYS A 155 9.52 10.33 -27.02
CA LYS A 155 10.48 11.29 -26.46
C LYS A 155 11.62 10.60 -25.72
N ILE A 156 11.32 9.61 -24.90
CA ILE A 156 12.29 8.86 -24.11
C ILE A 156 13.23 8.08 -25.05
N ARG A 157 12.69 7.38 -26.03
CA ARG A 157 13.47 6.65 -27.04
C ARG A 157 14.29 7.57 -27.95
N GLY A 158 13.81 8.78 -28.17
CA GLY A 158 14.46 9.81 -28.96
C GLY A 158 15.64 10.54 -28.29
N GLY A 159 15.96 10.18 -27.04
CA GLY A 159 17.10 10.70 -26.31
C GLY A 159 16.79 11.55 -25.06
N ALA A 160 15.52 11.85 -24.79
CA ALA A 160 15.14 12.57 -23.56
C ALA A 160 15.47 11.75 -22.29
N GLY A 161 15.41 10.42 -22.39
CA GLY A 161 15.73 9.51 -21.30
C GLY A 161 14.77 9.57 -20.13
N PRO A 162 14.99 8.69 -19.12
CA PRO A 162 14.21 8.71 -17.89
C PRO A 162 14.53 9.96 -17.06
N ARG A 163 13.52 10.51 -16.40
CA ARG A 163 13.69 11.58 -15.43
C ARG A 163 13.06 11.19 -14.08
N PRO A 164 13.59 11.69 -12.95
CA PRO A 164 12.95 11.50 -11.67
C PRO A 164 11.60 12.25 -11.62
N VAL A 165 10.65 11.70 -10.89
CA VAL A 165 9.35 12.32 -10.65
C VAL A 165 9.21 12.74 -9.20
N SER A 166 8.41 13.77 -8.95
CA SER A 166 8.13 14.27 -7.62
C SER A 166 6.87 13.61 -7.06
N VAL A 167 6.98 13.06 -5.85
CA VAL A 167 5.85 12.53 -5.10
C VAL A 167 5.39 13.58 -4.10
N THR A 168 4.13 13.96 -4.16
CA THR A 168 3.49 14.83 -3.16
C THR A 168 2.67 13.99 -2.19
N ARG A 169 2.36 14.54 -1.01
CA ARG A 169 1.54 13.86 0.01
C ARG A 169 0.18 14.54 0.13
N ASP A 170 -0.87 13.76 -0.09
CA ASP A 170 -2.25 14.21 0.08
C ASP A 170 -2.73 13.82 1.48
N THR A 171 -2.71 14.78 2.39
CA THR A 171 -3.12 14.59 3.78
C THR A 171 -4.64 14.43 3.95
N SER A 172 -5.44 14.84 2.96
CA SER A 172 -6.91 14.71 3.02
C SER A 172 -7.33 13.23 2.99
N ALA A 173 -6.62 12.39 2.23
CA ALA A 173 -6.89 10.96 2.16
C ALA A 173 -6.56 10.25 3.49
N ALA A 174 -5.60 10.73 4.26
CA ALA A 174 -5.25 10.17 5.58
C ALA A 174 -6.37 10.45 6.61
N ALA A 175 -7.06 11.58 6.50
CA ALA A 175 -8.17 11.92 7.39
C ALA A 175 -9.44 11.10 7.12
N THR A 176 -9.67 10.70 5.86
CA THR A 176 -10.82 9.87 5.47
C THR A 176 -10.58 8.38 5.67
N ALA A 177 -9.33 7.96 5.77
CA ALA A 177 -8.93 6.56 5.93
C ALA A 177 -8.89 6.10 7.40
N GLN A 178 -9.36 6.89 8.36
CA GLN A 178 -9.52 6.40 9.73
C GLN A 178 -10.59 5.32 9.75
N PRO A 179 -10.23 4.07 10.10
CA PRO A 179 -11.23 3.05 10.27
C PRO A 179 -12.20 3.49 11.35
N ASN A 180 -13.45 3.57 11.01
CA ASN A 180 -14.48 3.81 11.99
C ASN A 180 -14.56 2.55 12.89
N ALA A 181 -13.82 2.59 13.99
CA ALA A 181 -13.77 1.48 14.95
C ALA A 181 -15.18 1.11 15.46
N GLN A 182 -16.13 2.02 15.35
CA GLN A 182 -17.53 1.80 15.69
C GLN A 182 -18.27 0.93 14.66
N ALA A 183 -17.88 0.97 13.39
CA ALA A 183 -18.51 0.15 12.34
C ALA A 183 -18.17 -1.33 12.47
N LEU A 184 -17.00 -1.66 13.05
CA LEU A 184 -16.58 -3.04 13.28
C LEU A 184 -17.28 -3.66 14.51
N GLN A 185 -17.73 -2.84 15.46
CA GLN A 185 -18.46 -3.31 16.65
C GLN A 185 -19.95 -3.55 16.37
N GLN A 186 -20.51 -3.01 15.30
CA GLN A 186 -21.93 -3.18 14.94
C GLN A 186 -22.21 -4.40 14.06
N GLN A 187 -21.18 -5.13 13.63
CA GLN A 187 -21.32 -6.35 12.84
C GLN A 187 -20.96 -7.64 13.62
N ALA A 188 -20.80 -7.55 14.94
CA ALA A 188 -20.56 -8.69 15.81
C ALA A 188 -21.87 -9.30 16.32
#